data_5ae792ea8779f6e4734705ba936d95f1
#
_entry.id   5ae792ea8779f6e4734705ba936d95f1
#
_cell.length_a   1.000
_cell.length_b   1.000
_cell.length_c   1.000
_cell.angle_alpha   90.00
_cell.angle_beta   90.00
_cell.angle_gamma   90.00
#
_symmetry.space_group_name_H-M   'P 1'
#
loop_
_entity.id
_entity.type
_entity.pdbx_description
1 polymer ?
#
loop_
_entity_poly.entity_id
_entity_poly.type
_entity_poly.pdbx_seq_one_letter_code
_entity_poly.pdbx_strand_id
1 'polypeptide(L)'
;MSLIYFCAVKWKALIAVACGTFMATLDSSIVNIGLPTLTKEFSTDLAAVKWVVVAYLLTISCLILPAGRICDQMGRRKTFVAGFAIFGLGSLFCGLSPSVPILIFSRVIQGVGAALLMANGPAVITAAFPVRERGGALGTMSMVVSA
;
A
#
# COMPACT_ATOMS: atom_id res chain seq x y z
N MET A 1 -7.92 -24.86 -23.95
CA MET A 1 -6.75 -24.53 -23.11
C MET A 1 -6.69 -23.07 -22.65
N SER A 2 -7.41 -22.13 -23.30
CA SER A 2 -7.39 -20.70 -22.94
C SER A 2 -8.25 -20.31 -21.74
N LEU A 3 -9.36 -20.98 -21.45
CA LEU A 3 -10.28 -20.61 -20.35
C LEU A 3 -9.68 -20.86 -18.96
N ILE A 4 -8.95 -21.95 -18.79
CA ILE A 4 -8.31 -22.30 -17.50
C ILE A 4 -7.17 -21.30 -17.19
N TYR A 5 -6.41 -20.91 -18.22
CA TYR A 5 -5.37 -19.89 -18.08
C TYR A 5 -5.94 -18.52 -17.70
N PHE A 6 -7.05 -18.14 -18.32
CA PHE A 6 -7.73 -16.87 -18.02
C PHE A 6 -8.30 -16.84 -16.61
N CYS A 7 -8.87 -17.96 -16.14
CA CYS A 7 -9.37 -18.10 -14.77
C CYS A 7 -8.23 -18.02 -13.74
N ALA A 8 -7.12 -18.70 -13.98
CA ALA A 8 -5.96 -18.67 -13.07
C ALA A 8 -5.30 -17.30 -12.96
N VAL A 9 -5.26 -16.53 -14.06
CA VAL A 9 -4.69 -15.16 -14.06
C VAL A 9 -5.56 -14.18 -13.26
N LYS A 10 -6.89 -14.27 -13.34
CA LYS A 10 -7.83 -13.44 -12.57
C LYS A 10 -7.59 -13.59 -11.05
N TRP A 11 -7.57 -14.82 -10.57
CA TRP A 11 -7.40 -15.09 -9.13
C TRP A 11 -6.03 -14.70 -8.62
N LYS A 12 -4.97 -14.92 -9.40
CA LYS A 12 -3.61 -14.47 -9.06
C LYS A 12 -3.53 -12.94 -8.95
N ALA A 13 -4.17 -12.22 -9.87
CA ALA A 13 -4.24 -10.77 -9.84
C ALA A 13 -5.01 -10.26 -8.60
N LEU A 14 -6.15 -10.87 -8.28
CA LEU A 14 -6.96 -10.51 -7.12
C LEU A 14 -6.19 -10.75 -5.81
N ILE A 15 -5.56 -11.92 -5.66
CA ILE A 15 -4.77 -12.25 -4.47
C ILE A 15 -3.61 -11.28 -4.32
N ALA A 16 -2.88 -10.97 -5.40
CA ALA A 16 -1.78 -10.03 -5.34
C ALA A 16 -2.24 -8.63 -4.88
N VAL A 17 -3.34 -8.12 -5.44
CA VAL A 17 -3.91 -6.83 -5.04
C VAL A 17 -4.41 -6.86 -3.61
N ALA A 18 -5.11 -7.93 -3.20
CA ALA A 18 -5.59 -8.10 -1.83
C ALA A 18 -4.43 -8.14 -0.82
N CYS A 19 -3.36 -8.88 -1.12
CA CYS A 19 -2.15 -8.91 -0.28
C CYS A 19 -1.51 -7.52 -0.15
N GLY A 20 -1.38 -6.77 -1.27
CA GLY A 20 -0.80 -5.43 -1.23
C GLY A 20 -1.63 -4.44 -0.43
N THR A 21 -2.95 -4.48 -0.60
CA THR A 21 -3.88 -3.64 0.16
C THR A 21 -3.88 -4.01 1.64
N PHE A 22 -3.95 -5.31 1.95
CA PHE A 22 -3.89 -5.80 3.33
C PHE A 22 -2.61 -5.41 4.04
N MET A 23 -1.46 -5.52 3.36
CA MET A 23 -0.18 -5.11 3.91
C MET A 23 -0.14 -3.61 4.24
N ALA A 24 -0.70 -2.76 3.37
CA ALA A 24 -0.77 -1.31 3.60
C ALA A 24 -1.73 -0.93 4.75
N THR A 25 -2.87 -1.64 4.89
CA THR A 25 -3.82 -1.40 5.98
C THR A 25 -3.30 -1.90 7.32
N LEU A 26 -2.69 -3.09 7.36
CA LEU A 26 -2.04 -3.61 8.55
C LEU A 26 -0.94 -2.68 9.06
N ASP A 27 -0.09 -2.19 8.17
CA ASP A 27 0.99 -1.27 8.51
C ASP A 27 0.45 -0.01 9.18
N SER A 28 -0.61 0.58 8.63
CA SER A 28 -1.28 1.75 9.21
C SER A 28 -1.87 1.45 10.60
N SER A 29 -2.48 0.29 10.79
CA SER A 29 -3.08 -0.13 12.06
C SER A 29 -2.03 -0.39 13.14
N ILE A 30 -0.96 -1.10 12.80
CA ILE A 30 0.14 -1.42 13.72
C ILE A 30 0.80 -0.15 14.26
N VAL A 31 1.03 0.84 13.39
CA VAL A 31 1.65 2.10 13.81
C VAL A 31 0.74 2.89 14.74
N ASN A 32 -0.57 2.94 14.46
CA ASN A 32 -1.52 3.63 15.34
C ASN A 32 -1.55 3.01 16.74
N ILE A 33 -1.50 1.68 16.85
CA ILE A 33 -1.43 0.97 18.13
C ILE A 33 -0.07 1.17 18.80
N GLY A 34 1.01 1.26 18.01
CA GLY A 34 2.39 1.42 18.49
C GLY A 34 2.77 2.83 18.92
N LEU A 35 1.95 3.86 18.66
CA LEU A 35 2.27 5.26 19.01
C LEU A 35 2.71 5.46 20.47
N PRO A 36 2.03 4.90 21.50
CA PRO A 36 2.46 5.04 22.88
C PRO A 36 3.81 4.37 23.19
N THR A 37 4.11 3.28 22.51
CA THR A 37 5.39 2.57 22.65
C THR A 37 6.51 3.38 22.01
N LEU A 38 6.28 3.95 20.83
CA LEU A 38 7.26 4.80 20.16
C LEU A 38 7.61 6.06 20.96
N THR A 39 6.65 6.68 21.67
CA THR A 39 6.94 7.83 22.55
C THR A 39 7.87 7.46 23.70
N LYS A 40 7.70 6.27 24.26
CA LYS A 40 8.57 5.78 25.35
C LYS A 40 9.96 5.42 24.83
N GLU A 41 10.03 4.68 23.72
CA GLU A 41 11.30 4.20 23.14
C GLU A 41 12.19 5.35 22.70
N PHE A 42 11.61 6.33 22.01
CA PHE A 42 12.36 7.52 21.54
C PHE A 42 12.43 8.65 22.57
N SER A 43 11.88 8.49 23.78
CA SER A 43 11.83 9.51 24.81
C SER A 43 11.39 10.89 24.29
N THR A 44 10.34 10.92 23.45
CA THR A 44 9.87 12.08 22.71
C THR A 44 8.39 12.36 22.95
N ASP A 45 7.93 13.54 22.55
CA ASP A 45 6.53 13.93 22.69
C ASP A 45 5.62 13.20 21.67
N LEU A 46 4.38 12.95 22.09
CA LEU A 46 3.34 12.34 21.25
C LEU A 46 3.08 13.15 19.97
N ALA A 47 3.23 14.48 20.02
CA ALA A 47 3.08 15.34 18.85
C ALA A 47 4.12 15.01 17.76
N ALA A 48 5.37 14.75 18.13
CA ALA A 48 6.43 14.37 17.20
C ALA A 48 6.17 12.99 16.58
N VAL A 49 5.69 12.02 17.38
CA VAL A 49 5.41 10.66 16.89
C VAL A 49 4.18 10.63 15.97
N LYS A 50 3.20 11.49 16.18
CA LYS A 50 2.05 11.62 15.25
C LYS A 50 2.48 11.95 13.82
N TRP A 51 3.58 12.68 13.63
CA TRP A 51 4.11 12.97 12.30
C TRP A 51 4.52 11.72 11.53
N VAL A 52 4.83 10.62 12.19
CA VAL A 52 5.11 9.32 11.56
C VAL A 52 3.90 8.82 10.76
N VAL A 53 2.69 8.98 11.32
CA VAL A 53 1.43 8.61 10.64
C VAL A 53 1.05 9.66 9.59
N VAL A 54 1.14 10.94 9.97
CA VAL A 54 0.76 12.06 9.08
C VAL A 54 1.61 12.08 7.82
N ALA A 55 2.93 11.90 7.91
CA ALA A 55 3.82 11.88 6.76
C ALA A 55 3.48 10.76 5.76
N TYR A 56 3.14 9.58 6.26
CA TYR A 56 2.71 8.44 5.45
C TYR A 56 1.40 8.74 4.71
N LEU A 57 0.36 9.17 5.44
CA LEU A 57 -0.96 9.47 4.87
C LEU A 57 -0.90 10.65 3.89
N LEU A 58 -0.14 11.70 4.22
CA LEU A 58 0.06 12.85 3.35
C LEU A 58 0.74 12.44 2.04
N THR A 59 1.78 11.61 2.12
CA THR A 59 2.49 11.11 0.93
C THR A 59 1.55 10.32 0.03
N ILE A 60 0.73 9.42 0.58
CA ILE A 60 -0.26 8.66 -0.20
C ILE A 60 -1.24 9.61 -0.86
N SER A 61 -1.82 10.54 -0.10
CA SER A 61 -2.84 11.48 -0.60
C SER A 61 -2.30 12.36 -1.73
N CYS A 62 -1.06 12.84 -1.63
CA CYS A 62 -0.43 13.65 -2.66
C CYS A 62 -0.07 12.85 -3.91
N LEU A 63 0.32 11.58 -3.74
CA LEU A 63 0.87 10.78 -4.84
C LEU A 63 -0.13 9.84 -5.51
N ILE A 64 -1.33 9.63 -4.97
CA ILE A 64 -2.29 8.67 -5.52
C ILE A 64 -2.70 9.01 -6.97
N LEU A 65 -2.90 10.29 -7.29
CA LEU A 65 -3.24 10.74 -8.65
C LEU A 65 -2.07 10.63 -9.64
N PRO A 66 -0.86 11.17 -9.35
CA PRO A 66 0.29 10.97 -10.22
C PRO A 66 0.70 9.51 -10.33
N ALA A 67 0.58 8.71 -9.25
CA ALA A 67 0.83 7.28 -9.28
C ALA A 67 -0.11 6.56 -10.28
N GLY A 68 -1.39 6.91 -10.33
CA GLY A 68 -2.32 6.37 -11.32
C GLY A 68 -1.87 6.63 -12.76
N ARG A 69 -1.43 7.85 -13.07
CA ARG A 69 -0.89 8.20 -14.39
C ARG A 69 0.38 7.43 -14.74
N ILE A 70 1.29 7.27 -13.78
CA ILE A 70 2.51 6.46 -13.94
C ILE A 70 2.15 4.99 -14.22
N CYS A 71 1.16 4.44 -13.51
CA CYS A 71 0.68 3.09 -13.74
C CYS A 71 0.15 2.88 -15.16
N ASP A 72 -0.56 3.85 -15.72
CA ASP A 72 -1.09 3.77 -17.08
C ASP A 72 0.02 3.88 -18.15
N GLN A 73 1.06 4.68 -17.92
CA GLN A 73 2.17 4.89 -18.85
C GLN A 73 3.20 3.75 -18.82
N MET A 74 3.64 3.32 -17.64
CA MET A 74 4.71 2.32 -17.47
C MET A 74 4.20 0.88 -17.49
N GLY A 75 2.88 0.70 -17.39
CA GLY A 75 2.23 -0.61 -17.33
C GLY A 75 2.02 -1.11 -15.90
N ARG A 76 0.80 -1.58 -15.64
CA ARG A 76 0.27 -1.95 -14.32
C ARG A 76 1.11 -2.98 -13.56
N ARG A 77 1.63 -4.00 -14.27
CA ARG A 77 2.45 -5.05 -13.63
C ARG A 77 3.78 -4.52 -13.10
N LYS A 78 4.45 -3.68 -13.88
CA LYS A 78 5.77 -3.13 -13.50
C LYS A 78 5.64 -2.19 -12.31
N THR A 79 4.66 -1.29 -12.36
CA THR A 79 4.40 -0.32 -11.28
C THR A 79 3.91 -0.99 -10.00
N PHE A 80 3.16 -2.09 -10.12
CA PHE A 80 2.73 -2.87 -8.97
C PHE A 80 3.91 -3.54 -8.26
N VAL A 81 4.81 -4.18 -9.01
CA VAL A 81 6.03 -4.79 -8.46
C VAL A 81 6.95 -3.72 -7.86
N ALA A 82 7.12 -2.58 -8.53
CA ALA A 82 7.89 -1.46 -7.99
C ALA A 82 7.27 -0.92 -6.67
N GLY A 83 5.93 -0.81 -6.61
CA GLY A 83 5.22 -0.43 -5.40
C GLY A 83 5.50 -1.36 -4.22
N PHE A 84 5.47 -2.68 -4.44
CA PHE A 84 5.83 -3.66 -3.42
C PHE A 84 7.29 -3.54 -2.97
N ALA A 85 8.22 -3.37 -3.91
CA ALA A 85 9.64 -3.23 -3.60
C ALA A 85 9.91 -1.97 -2.77
N ILE A 86 9.36 -0.82 -3.18
CA ILE A 86 9.50 0.46 -2.47
C ILE A 86 8.84 0.38 -1.08
N PHE A 87 7.64 -0.21 -0.98
CA PHE A 87 6.96 -0.39 0.29
C PHE A 87 7.75 -1.27 1.24
N GLY A 88 8.26 -2.42 0.76
CA GLY A 88 9.07 -3.35 1.55
C GLY A 88 10.37 -2.74 2.04
N LEU A 89 11.09 -2.00 1.17
CA LEU A 89 12.29 -1.27 1.55
C LEU A 89 11.98 -0.18 2.57
N GLY A 90 10.90 0.59 2.37
CA GLY A 90 10.45 1.59 3.34
C GLY A 90 10.12 0.97 4.70
N SER A 91 9.45 -0.18 4.71
CA SER A 91 9.14 -0.93 5.94
C SER A 91 10.41 -1.40 6.65
N LEU A 92 11.39 -1.91 5.90
CA LEU A 92 12.70 -2.29 6.46
C LEU A 92 13.41 -1.09 7.10
N PHE A 93 13.44 0.05 6.42
CA PHE A 93 14.02 1.27 6.98
C PHE A 93 13.26 1.79 8.21
N CYS A 94 11.94 1.64 8.26
CA CYS A 94 11.17 1.95 9.47
C CYS A 94 11.60 1.08 10.64
N GLY A 95 11.78 -0.23 10.44
CA GLY A 95 12.22 -1.16 11.48
C GLY A 95 13.65 -0.94 11.98
N LEU A 96 14.50 -0.35 11.13
CA LEU A 96 15.91 -0.05 11.47
C LEU A 96 16.13 1.40 11.90
N SER A 97 15.08 2.20 12.06
CA SER A 97 15.19 3.63 12.33
C SER A 97 15.66 3.91 13.75
N PRO A 98 16.82 4.57 13.96
CA PRO A 98 17.35 4.90 15.28
C PRO A 98 16.75 6.17 15.90
N SER A 99 15.94 6.93 15.14
CA SER A 99 15.37 8.20 15.57
C SER A 99 14.06 8.54 14.88
N VAL A 100 13.22 9.38 15.50
CA VAL A 100 11.93 9.81 14.95
C VAL A 100 12.05 10.49 13.58
N PRO A 101 13.01 11.41 13.32
CA PRO A 101 13.16 12.02 12.01
C PRO A 101 13.46 11.01 10.88
N ILE A 102 14.31 10.02 11.16
CA ILE A 102 14.65 8.95 10.22
C ILE A 102 13.42 8.05 9.99
N LEU A 103 12.66 7.77 11.03
CA LEU A 103 11.41 7.02 10.94
C LEU A 103 10.39 7.77 10.07
N ILE A 104 10.22 9.09 10.25
CA ILE A 104 9.33 9.92 9.40
C ILE A 104 9.77 9.87 7.93
N PHE A 105 11.08 10.00 7.66
CA PHE A 105 11.60 9.91 6.29
C PHE A 105 11.34 8.53 5.67
N SER A 106 11.55 7.47 6.43
CA SER A 106 11.26 6.09 6.00
C SER A 106 9.78 5.90 5.69
N ARG A 107 8.88 6.55 6.44
CA ARG A 107 7.43 6.59 6.19
C ARG A 107 7.05 7.29 4.89
N VAL A 108 7.77 8.33 4.52
CA VAL A 108 7.58 8.98 3.21
C VAL A 108 7.92 7.99 2.09
N ILE A 109 9.07 7.30 2.16
CA ILE A 109 9.45 6.28 1.17
C ILE A 109 8.40 5.18 1.08
N GLN A 110 7.96 4.66 2.22
CA GLN A 110 6.93 3.63 2.31
C GLN A 110 5.59 4.11 1.73
N GLY A 111 5.22 5.37 1.98
CA GLY A 111 4.03 6.02 1.43
C GLY A 111 4.04 6.12 -0.10
N VAL A 112 5.20 6.32 -0.72
CA VAL A 112 5.34 6.25 -2.20
C VAL A 112 4.98 4.87 -2.71
N GLY A 113 5.49 3.81 -2.08
CA GLY A 113 5.17 2.42 -2.42
C GLY A 113 3.66 2.14 -2.26
N ALA A 114 3.08 2.56 -1.14
CA ALA A 114 1.65 2.41 -0.85
C ALA A 114 0.78 3.13 -1.90
N ALA A 115 1.13 4.35 -2.30
CA ALA A 115 0.41 5.11 -3.32
C ALA A 115 0.39 4.36 -4.67
N LEU A 116 1.51 3.76 -5.09
CA LEU A 116 1.58 2.94 -6.30
C LEU A 116 0.71 1.68 -6.20
N LEU A 117 0.68 1.02 -5.05
CA LEU A 117 -0.16 -0.17 -4.83
C LEU A 117 -1.65 0.20 -4.84
N MET A 118 -2.04 1.25 -4.12
CA MET A 118 -3.44 1.68 -4.00
C MET A 118 -4.00 2.23 -5.32
N ALA A 119 -3.22 3.02 -6.06
CA ALA A 119 -3.62 3.54 -7.37
C ALA A 119 -3.80 2.42 -8.40
N ASN A 120 -3.01 1.36 -8.29
CA ASN A 120 -2.99 0.26 -9.27
C ASN A 120 -4.05 -0.82 -8.98
N GLY A 121 -4.44 -1.00 -7.71
CA GLY A 121 -5.34 -2.08 -7.28
C GLY A 121 -6.65 -2.16 -8.07
N PRO A 122 -7.50 -1.11 -8.08
CA PRO A 122 -8.76 -1.11 -8.83
C PRO A 122 -8.55 -1.30 -10.34
N ALA A 123 -7.47 -0.74 -10.90
CA ALA A 123 -7.15 -0.82 -12.31
C ALA A 123 -6.74 -2.26 -12.74
N VAL A 124 -6.02 -2.98 -11.89
CA VAL A 124 -5.66 -4.40 -12.12
C VAL A 124 -6.91 -5.27 -12.08
N ILE A 125 -7.80 -5.06 -11.11
CA ILE A 125 -9.05 -5.81 -10.99
C ILE A 125 -9.95 -5.57 -12.21
N THR A 126 -10.15 -4.32 -12.61
CA THR A 126 -11.00 -3.99 -13.76
C THR A 126 -10.45 -4.50 -15.08
N ALA A 127 -9.14 -4.67 -15.22
CA ALA A 127 -8.52 -5.28 -16.39
C ALA A 127 -8.58 -6.82 -16.39
N ALA A 128 -8.51 -7.44 -15.20
CA ALA A 128 -8.51 -8.90 -15.06
C ALA A 128 -9.92 -9.52 -15.11
N PHE A 129 -10.95 -8.76 -14.69
CA PHE A 129 -12.33 -9.28 -14.57
C PHE A 129 -13.28 -8.73 -15.63
N PRO A 130 -14.18 -9.57 -16.21
CA PRO A 130 -15.23 -9.13 -17.09
C PRO A 130 -16.21 -8.20 -16.32
N VAL A 131 -16.89 -7.32 -17.05
CA VAL A 131 -17.77 -6.28 -16.48
C VAL A 131 -18.76 -6.81 -15.44
N ARG A 132 -19.34 -8.00 -15.68
CA ARG A 132 -20.32 -8.62 -14.77
C ARG A 132 -19.75 -9.05 -13.40
N GLU A 133 -18.45 -9.33 -13.31
CA GLU A 133 -17.79 -9.84 -12.10
C GLU A 133 -17.01 -8.74 -11.36
N ARG A 134 -16.81 -7.56 -11.96
CA ARG A 134 -16.02 -6.46 -11.38
C ARG A 134 -16.55 -5.98 -10.04
N GLY A 135 -17.87 -5.89 -9.89
CA GLY A 135 -18.50 -5.46 -8.64
C GLY A 135 -18.17 -6.38 -7.46
N GLY A 136 -18.23 -7.70 -7.68
CA GLY A 136 -17.85 -8.68 -6.66
C GLY A 136 -16.37 -8.61 -6.30
N ALA A 137 -15.49 -8.50 -7.30
CA ALA A 137 -14.06 -8.41 -7.09
C ALA A 137 -13.64 -7.11 -6.35
N LEU A 138 -14.24 -5.98 -6.69
CA LEU A 138 -14.02 -4.70 -5.99
C LEU A 138 -14.62 -4.73 -4.57
N GLY A 139 -15.77 -5.39 -4.39
CA GLY A 139 -16.37 -5.61 -3.07
C GLY A 139 -15.46 -6.42 -2.14
N THR A 140 -14.84 -7.48 -2.65
CA THR A 140 -13.86 -8.28 -1.90
C THR A 140 -12.64 -7.44 -1.49
N MET A 141 -12.15 -6.57 -2.40
CA MET A 141 -11.07 -5.65 -2.08
C MET A 141 -11.48 -4.66 -0.97
N SER A 142 -12.69 -4.12 -1.02
CA SER A 142 -13.20 -3.22 0.02
C SER A 142 -13.32 -3.89 1.39
N MET A 143 -13.70 -5.18 1.43
CA MET A 143 -13.70 -5.96 2.67
C MET A 143 -12.29 -6.09 3.28
N VAL A 144 -11.27 -6.29 2.44
CA VAL A 144 -9.87 -6.37 2.89
C VAL A 144 -9.39 -5.03 3.47
N VAL A 145 -9.88 -3.90 2.94
CA VAL A 145 -9.54 -2.55 3.46
C VAL A 145 -10.19 -2.29 4.82
N SER A 146 -11.36 -2.88 5.08
CA SER A 146 -12.13 -2.64 6.31
C SER A 146 -11.81 -3.59 7.46
N ALA A 147 -10.97 -4.61 7.22
CA ALA A 147 -10.56 -5.60 8.24
C ALA A 147 -9.33 -5.13 9.01
#